data_e458ae2c5595ec037214e1a27be89a0e
#
_entry.id   e458ae2c5595ec037214e1a27be89a0e
#
_cell.length_a   1.000
_cell.length_b   1.000
_cell.length_c   1.000
_cell.angle_alpha   90.00
_cell.angle_beta   90.00
_cell.angle_gamma   90.00
#
_symmetry.space_group_name_H-M   'P 1'
#
loop_
_entity.id
_entity.type
_entity.pdbx_description
1 polymer ?
#
loop_
_entity_poly.entity_id
_entity_poly.type
_entity_poly.pdbx_seq_one_letter_code
_entity_poly.pdbx_strand_id
1 'polypeptide(L)'
;VFQDFKLLPNKTVFENVAFALEVLGRPRSVIGPQVEQVLELVGLADKAERYPRQLSGGEQQRVSIARAFVNRPPIMLCDEPTGNLDPATSVGIMKLLDRINRTGTTIVMATHDHAIVDAMQRRVVQLSNGVVIRDEVAGRYETVGEQ
;
A
#
# COMPACT_ATOMS: atom_id res chain seq x y z
N VAL A 1 -2.69 1.88 4.40
CA VAL A 1 -1.24 1.93 4.14
C VAL A 1 -0.75 3.33 4.42
N PHE A 2 0.29 3.46 5.22
CA PHE A 2 0.83 4.75 5.66
C PHE A 2 2.21 5.01 5.05
N GLN A 3 2.61 6.29 5.01
CA GLN A 3 3.92 6.69 4.52
C GLN A 3 5.07 6.14 5.36
N ASP A 4 4.93 6.08 6.67
CA ASP A 4 5.93 5.60 7.63
C ASP A 4 5.73 4.13 8.04
N PHE A 5 5.00 3.38 7.20
CA PHE A 5 4.74 1.94 7.28
C PHE A 5 3.92 1.48 8.50
N LYS A 6 4.07 2.07 9.68
CA LYS A 6 3.35 1.72 10.92
C LYS A 6 3.42 0.22 11.28
N LEU A 7 4.58 -0.40 11.10
CA LEU A 7 4.79 -1.78 11.49
C LEU A 7 5.00 -1.92 13.00
N LEU A 8 4.61 -3.07 13.54
CA LEU A 8 4.85 -3.43 14.93
C LEU A 8 6.32 -3.90 15.04
N PRO A 9 7.20 -3.12 15.73
CA PRO A 9 8.64 -3.35 15.68
C PRO A 9 9.10 -4.65 16.37
N ASN A 10 8.30 -5.14 17.32
CA ASN A 10 8.58 -6.35 18.09
C ASN A 10 7.92 -7.61 17.52
N LYS A 11 7.35 -7.51 16.33
CA LYS A 11 6.69 -8.60 15.62
C LYS A 11 7.41 -8.87 14.31
N THR A 12 7.47 -10.15 13.92
CA THR A 12 8.01 -10.56 12.63
C THR A 12 7.14 -10.07 11.48
N VAL A 13 7.62 -10.24 10.25
CA VAL A 13 6.84 -10.00 9.03
C VAL A 13 5.55 -10.79 9.06
N PHE A 14 5.62 -12.09 9.35
CA PHE A 14 4.46 -12.97 9.46
C PHE A 14 3.46 -12.45 10.51
N GLU A 15 3.94 -12.13 11.71
CA GLU A 15 3.11 -11.66 12.81
C GLU A 15 2.46 -10.30 12.53
N ASN A 16 3.16 -9.39 11.85
CA ASN A 16 2.59 -8.11 11.41
C ASN A 16 1.38 -8.31 10.49
N VAL A 17 1.51 -9.20 9.52
CA VAL A 17 0.43 -9.49 8.58
C VAL A 17 -0.70 -10.28 9.27
N ALA A 18 -0.35 -11.29 10.06
CA ALA A 18 -1.30 -12.11 10.81
C ALA A 18 -2.17 -11.29 11.77
N PHE A 19 -1.63 -10.22 12.32
CA PHE A 19 -2.34 -9.33 13.23
C PHE A 19 -3.69 -8.85 12.67
N ALA A 20 -3.76 -8.53 11.38
CA ALA A 20 -4.99 -8.10 10.73
C ALA A 20 -6.08 -9.18 10.70
N LEU A 21 -5.70 -10.45 10.70
CA LEU A 21 -6.63 -11.60 10.79
C LEU A 21 -6.98 -11.93 12.23
N GLU A 22 -6.03 -11.79 13.15
CA GLU A 22 -6.24 -12.04 14.58
C GLU A 22 -7.27 -11.11 15.18
N VAL A 23 -7.24 -9.82 14.86
CA VAL A 23 -8.22 -8.83 15.36
C VAL A 23 -9.63 -9.10 14.87
N LEU A 24 -9.79 -9.84 13.77
CA LEU A 24 -11.08 -10.29 13.26
C LEU A 24 -11.51 -11.65 13.86
N GLY A 25 -10.73 -12.20 14.78
CA GLY A 25 -11.03 -13.49 15.41
C GLY A 25 -10.92 -14.70 14.48
N ARG A 26 -10.12 -14.61 13.42
CA ARG A 26 -9.92 -15.73 12.49
C ARG A 26 -9.17 -16.87 13.19
N PRO A 27 -9.53 -18.15 12.94
CA PRO A 27 -8.85 -19.28 13.53
C PRO A 27 -7.43 -19.45 12.96
N ARG A 28 -6.52 -20.01 13.77
CA ARG A 28 -5.12 -20.24 13.37
C ARG A 28 -4.98 -21.07 12.10
N SER A 29 -5.88 -22.02 11.87
CA SER A 29 -5.90 -22.84 10.65
C SER A 29 -6.13 -22.04 9.37
N VAL A 30 -6.75 -20.86 9.47
CA VAL A 30 -7.00 -19.94 8.34
C VAL A 30 -5.87 -18.92 8.23
N ILE A 31 -5.33 -18.43 9.33
CA ILE A 31 -4.32 -17.37 9.37
C ILE A 31 -3.05 -17.78 8.62
N GLY A 32 -2.47 -18.92 8.93
CA GLY A 32 -1.22 -19.39 8.32
C GLY A 32 -1.25 -19.38 6.79
N PRO A 33 -2.16 -20.13 6.15
CA PRO A 33 -2.26 -20.16 4.69
C PRO A 33 -2.53 -18.81 4.04
N GLN A 34 -3.36 -17.96 4.65
CA GLN A 34 -3.66 -16.64 4.09
C GLN A 34 -2.47 -15.68 4.16
N VAL A 35 -1.72 -15.72 5.26
CA VAL A 35 -0.50 -14.92 5.41
C VAL A 35 0.56 -15.36 4.41
N GLU A 36 0.81 -16.66 4.28
CA GLU A 36 1.75 -17.20 3.30
C GLU A 36 1.41 -16.76 1.88
N GLN A 37 0.14 -16.84 1.49
CA GLN A 37 -0.33 -16.45 0.17
C GLN A 37 -0.10 -14.97 -0.11
N VAL A 38 -0.38 -14.09 0.84
CA VAL A 38 -0.17 -12.65 0.64
C VAL A 38 1.31 -12.29 0.66
N LEU A 39 2.14 -12.98 1.45
CA LEU A 39 3.59 -12.76 1.44
C LEU A 39 4.22 -13.16 0.10
N GLU A 40 3.74 -14.22 -0.54
CA GLU A 40 4.14 -14.55 -1.91
C GLU A 40 3.77 -13.43 -2.90
N LEU A 41 2.55 -12.91 -2.79
CA LEU A 41 2.08 -11.81 -3.65
C LEU A 41 2.99 -10.58 -3.57
N VAL A 42 3.42 -10.21 -2.37
CA VAL A 42 4.28 -9.04 -2.16
C VAL A 42 5.78 -9.34 -2.28
N GLY A 43 6.16 -10.60 -2.56
CA GLY A 43 7.55 -10.99 -2.77
C GLY A 43 8.38 -11.13 -1.50
N LEU A 44 7.77 -11.45 -0.36
CA LEU A 44 8.42 -11.56 0.95
C LEU A 44 8.26 -12.93 1.60
N ALA A 45 7.92 -13.97 0.86
CA ALA A 45 7.73 -15.31 1.40
C ALA A 45 8.95 -15.86 2.16
N ASP A 46 10.15 -15.55 1.68
CA ASP A 46 11.43 -15.93 2.29
C ASP A 46 11.85 -15.08 3.49
N LYS A 47 11.10 -14.03 3.83
CA LYS A 47 11.40 -13.08 4.91
C LYS A 47 10.37 -13.07 6.04
N ALA A 48 9.51 -14.09 6.11
CA ALA A 48 8.42 -14.19 7.07
C ALA A 48 8.88 -14.07 8.54
N GLU A 49 10.06 -14.59 8.87
CA GLU A 49 10.63 -14.61 10.22
C GLU A 49 11.49 -13.39 10.57
N ARG A 50 11.64 -12.44 9.63
CA ARG A 50 12.40 -11.22 9.87
C ARG A 50 11.58 -10.18 10.62
N TYR A 51 12.31 -9.31 11.35
CA TYR A 51 11.72 -8.15 12.02
C TYR A 51 11.83 -6.90 11.14
N PRO A 52 10.98 -5.87 11.35
CA PRO A 52 11.02 -4.64 10.55
C PRO A 52 12.42 -4.02 10.43
N ARG A 53 13.21 -4.00 11.51
CA ARG A 53 14.58 -3.46 11.50
C ARG A 53 15.55 -4.19 10.58
N GLN A 54 15.20 -5.40 10.14
CA GLN A 54 16.01 -6.23 9.24
C GLN A 54 15.60 -6.06 7.77
N LEU A 55 14.67 -5.15 7.48
CA LEU A 55 14.11 -4.93 6.17
C LEU A 55 14.49 -3.56 5.63
N SER A 56 14.62 -3.45 4.29
CA SER A 56 14.66 -2.16 3.60
C SER A 56 13.34 -1.40 3.74
N GLY A 57 13.34 -0.10 3.44
CA GLY A 57 12.12 0.70 3.44
C GLY A 57 11.05 0.16 2.49
N GLY A 58 11.44 -0.25 1.29
CA GLY A 58 10.54 -0.87 0.32
C GLY A 58 9.96 -2.20 0.80
N GLU A 59 10.76 -3.03 1.45
CA GLU A 59 10.30 -4.27 2.04
C GLU A 59 9.33 -4.01 3.20
N GLN A 60 9.61 -3.03 4.05
CA GLN A 60 8.70 -2.62 5.12
C GLN A 60 7.34 -2.15 4.56
N GLN A 61 7.35 -1.37 3.49
CA GLN A 61 6.10 -0.95 2.84
C GLN A 61 5.35 -2.13 2.22
N ARG A 62 6.05 -3.12 1.67
CA ARG A 62 5.43 -4.36 1.19
C ARG A 62 4.75 -5.14 2.30
N VAL A 63 5.33 -5.20 3.49
CA VAL A 63 4.69 -5.79 4.68
C VAL A 63 3.41 -5.03 5.06
N SER A 64 3.48 -3.70 5.06
CA SER A 64 2.32 -2.84 5.33
C SER A 64 1.17 -3.09 4.33
N ILE A 65 1.50 -3.19 3.05
CA ILE A 65 0.53 -3.51 1.99
C ILE A 65 -0.04 -4.93 2.18
N ALA A 66 0.81 -5.91 2.48
CA ALA A 66 0.36 -7.28 2.75
C ALA A 66 -0.62 -7.34 3.93
N ARG A 67 -0.31 -6.64 5.02
CA ARG A 67 -1.21 -6.53 6.18
C ARG A 67 -2.56 -5.90 5.83
N ALA A 68 -2.55 -4.86 5.01
CA ALA A 68 -3.78 -4.21 4.56
C ALA A 68 -4.60 -5.10 3.62
N PHE A 69 -3.95 -5.94 2.82
CA PHE A 69 -4.60 -6.74 1.78
C PHE A 69 -4.96 -8.17 2.21
N VAL A 70 -4.40 -8.69 3.30
CA VAL A 70 -4.62 -10.09 3.73
C VAL A 70 -6.09 -10.44 3.96
N ASN A 71 -6.91 -9.47 4.34
CA ASN A 71 -8.35 -9.59 4.52
C ASN A 71 -9.15 -9.47 3.21
N ARG A 72 -8.49 -9.29 2.07
CA ARG A 72 -9.16 -9.06 0.77
C ARG A 72 -10.22 -7.96 0.83
N PRO A 73 -9.87 -6.74 1.30
CA PRO A 73 -10.84 -5.66 1.43
C PRO A 73 -11.34 -5.19 0.06
N PRO A 74 -12.59 -4.70 -0.05
CA PRO A 74 -13.06 -4.09 -1.27
C PRO A 74 -12.42 -2.75 -1.59
N ILE A 75 -11.92 -2.05 -0.55
CA ILE A 75 -11.28 -0.73 -0.67
C ILE A 75 -10.01 -0.71 0.20
N MET A 76 -8.91 -0.23 -0.37
CA MET A 76 -7.67 0.07 0.35
C MET A 76 -7.40 1.57 0.30
N LEU A 77 -7.03 2.13 1.45
CA LEU A 77 -6.62 3.53 1.58
C LEU A 77 -5.09 3.59 1.69
N CYS A 78 -4.47 4.39 0.84
CA CYS A 78 -3.02 4.58 0.83
C CYS A 78 -2.71 6.08 0.99
N ASP A 79 -1.96 6.42 2.03
CA ASP A 79 -1.54 7.78 2.31
C ASP A 79 -0.04 7.92 2.02
N GLU A 80 0.31 8.61 0.94
CA GLU A 80 1.70 8.81 0.48
C GLU A 80 2.53 7.51 0.53
N PRO A 81 2.10 6.42 -0.14
CA PRO A 81 2.68 5.09 0.07
C PRO A 81 4.14 4.97 -0.38
N THR A 82 4.63 5.92 -1.17
CA THR A 82 6.01 5.97 -1.70
C THR A 82 6.82 7.15 -1.15
N GLY A 83 6.26 7.92 -0.22
CA GLY A 83 6.84 9.19 0.24
C GLY A 83 8.23 9.08 0.88
N ASN A 84 8.57 7.92 1.48
CA ASN A 84 9.87 7.66 2.13
C ASN A 84 10.77 6.74 1.31
N LEU A 85 10.47 6.54 0.02
CA LEU A 85 11.18 5.58 -0.83
C LEU A 85 11.91 6.28 -1.98
N ASP A 86 12.99 5.67 -2.43
CA ASP A 86 13.68 6.10 -3.65
C ASP A 86 12.81 5.83 -4.91
N PRO A 87 13.08 6.53 -6.04
CA PRO A 87 12.26 6.40 -7.24
C PRO A 87 12.12 4.98 -7.78
N ALA A 88 13.20 4.21 -7.80
CA ALA A 88 13.17 2.84 -8.32
C ALA A 88 12.30 1.92 -7.46
N THR A 89 12.43 2.00 -6.13
CA THR A 89 11.62 1.26 -5.17
C THR A 89 10.15 1.68 -5.26
N SER A 90 9.89 2.98 -5.43
CA SER A 90 8.53 3.52 -5.60
C SER A 90 7.80 2.91 -6.79
N VAL A 91 8.48 2.72 -7.93
CA VAL A 91 7.92 2.05 -9.10
C VAL A 91 7.46 0.63 -8.75
N GLY A 92 8.27 -0.12 -7.99
CA GLY A 92 7.92 -1.48 -7.54
C GLY A 92 6.67 -1.50 -6.66
N ILE A 93 6.55 -0.54 -5.74
CA ILE A 93 5.37 -0.40 -4.88
C ILE A 93 4.12 -0.06 -5.71
N MET A 94 4.24 0.85 -6.67
CA MET A 94 3.11 1.23 -7.53
C MET A 94 2.65 0.07 -8.41
N LYS A 95 3.57 -0.72 -8.95
CA LYS A 95 3.24 -1.95 -9.69
C LYS A 95 2.51 -2.97 -8.82
N LEU A 96 2.92 -3.13 -7.56
CA LEU A 96 2.24 -4.01 -6.62
C LEU A 96 0.80 -3.54 -6.35
N LEU A 97 0.60 -2.25 -6.10
CA LEU A 97 -0.73 -1.68 -5.89
C LEU A 97 -1.62 -1.83 -7.15
N ASP A 98 -1.06 -1.65 -8.34
CA ASP A 98 -1.79 -1.89 -9.59
C ASP A 98 -2.23 -3.35 -9.74
N ARG A 99 -1.37 -4.30 -9.39
CA ARG A 99 -1.73 -5.74 -9.37
C ARG A 99 -2.88 -6.01 -8.40
N ILE A 100 -2.83 -5.45 -7.20
CA ILE A 100 -3.90 -5.59 -6.20
C ILE A 100 -5.21 -4.98 -6.75
N ASN A 101 -5.14 -3.81 -7.36
CA ASN A 101 -6.32 -3.19 -7.98
C ASN A 101 -6.95 -4.07 -9.06
N ARG A 102 -6.14 -4.74 -9.87
CA ARG A 102 -6.63 -5.66 -10.92
C ARG A 102 -7.35 -6.89 -10.37
N THR A 103 -7.13 -7.25 -9.11
CA THR A 103 -7.88 -8.33 -8.46
C THR A 103 -9.30 -7.92 -8.03
N GLY A 104 -9.68 -6.66 -8.22
CA GLY A 104 -10.99 -6.13 -7.88
C GLY A 104 -11.04 -5.21 -6.66
N THR A 105 -9.88 -5.00 -5.98
CA THR A 105 -9.81 -4.05 -4.86
C THR A 105 -9.68 -2.62 -5.38
N THR A 106 -10.57 -1.74 -4.95
CA THR A 106 -10.46 -0.31 -5.22
C THR A 106 -9.37 0.30 -4.34
N ILE A 107 -8.45 1.05 -4.94
CA ILE A 107 -7.41 1.76 -4.21
C ILE A 107 -7.67 3.25 -4.25
N VAL A 108 -7.76 3.87 -3.10
CA VAL A 108 -7.83 5.33 -2.94
C VAL A 108 -6.49 5.79 -2.38
N MET A 109 -5.78 6.60 -3.14
CA MET A 109 -4.44 7.05 -2.80
C MET A 109 -4.40 8.56 -2.65
N ALA A 110 -3.93 9.04 -1.51
CA ALA A 110 -3.54 10.43 -1.33
C ALA A 110 -2.06 10.57 -1.68
N THR A 111 -1.72 11.45 -2.60
CA THR A 111 -0.34 11.74 -2.98
C THR A 111 -0.20 13.15 -3.56
N HIS A 112 0.97 13.74 -3.40
CA HIS A 112 1.38 14.96 -4.08
C HIS A 112 2.52 14.70 -5.08
N ASP A 113 2.82 13.44 -5.36
CA ASP A 113 3.85 13.05 -6.34
C ASP A 113 3.29 13.11 -7.76
N HIS A 114 3.68 14.15 -8.46
CA HIS A 114 3.25 14.41 -9.83
C HIS A 114 3.61 13.29 -10.80
N ALA A 115 4.82 12.74 -10.66
CA ALA A 115 5.32 11.69 -11.54
C ALA A 115 4.47 10.41 -11.42
N ILE A 116 4.06 10.07 -10.21
CA ILE A 116 3.17 8.91 -9.96
C ILE A 116 1.80 9.15 -10.58
N VAL A 117 1.19 10.31 -10.33
CA VAL A 117 -0.13 10.66 -10.88
C VAL A 117 -0.13 10.56 -12.40
N ASP A 118 0.87 11.17 -13.04
CA ASP A 118 0.99 11.19 -14.50
C ASP A 118 1.27 9.81 -15.10
N ALA A 119 2.10 9.02 -14.43
CA ALA A 119 2.45 7.67 -14.90
C ALA A 119 1.28 6.69 -14.79
N MET A 120 0.49 6.80 -13.74
CA MET A 120 -0.61 5.86 -13.47
C MET A 120 -1.83 6.10 -14.34
N GLN A 121 -2.07 7.33 -14.79
CA GLN A 121 -3.22 7.71 -15.64
C GLN A 121 -4.56 7.18 -15.12
N ARG A 122 -4.77 7.27 -13.82
CA ARG A 122 -6.01 6.88 -13.14
C ARG A 122 -6.90 8.09 -12.90
N ARG A 123 -8.10 7.87 -12.37
CA ARG A 123 -8.97 8.96 -11.95
C ARG A 123 -8.24 9.83 -10.92
N VAL A 124 -8.26 11.14 -11.15
CA VAL A 124 -7.64 12.14 -10.26
C VAL A 124 -8.73 13.04 -9.71
N VAL A 125 -8.81 13.08 -8.38
CA VAL A 125 -9.66 14.04 -7.66
C VAL A 125 -8.72 15.02 -6.98
N GLN A 126 -8.75 16.27 -7.43
CA GLN A 126 -7.88 17.32 -6.90
C GLN A 126 -8.61 18.14 -5.85
N LEU A 127 -7.96 18.30 -4.70
CA LEU A 127 -8.47 19.07 -3.57
C LEU A 127 -7.67 20.37 -3.42
N SER A 128 -8.36 21.47 -3.13
CA SER A 128 -7.77 22.73 -2.74
C SER A 128 -8.62 23.35 -1.63
N ASN A 129 -7.98 23.72 -0.51
CA ASN A 129 -8.66 24.31 0.65
C ASN A 129 -9.90 23.52 1.12
N GLY A 130 -9.84 22.19 1.07
CA GLY A 130 -10.94 21.31 1.50
C GLY A 130 -12.08 21.16 0.48
N VAL A 131 -11.93 21.69 -0.73
CA VAL A 131 -12.95 21.63 -1.79
C VAL A 131 -12.39 20.84 -2.98
N VAL A 132 -13.22 20.00 -3.59
CA VAL A 132 -12.91 19.35 -4.86
C VAL A 132 -12.94 20.39 -5.98
N ILE A 133 -11.82 20.60 -6.63
CA ILE A 133 -11.68 21.55 -7.73
C ILE A 133 -11.57 20.87 -9.10
N ARG A 134 -11.27 19.57 -9.11
CA ARG A 134 -11.17 18.78 -10.35
C ARG A 134 -11.47 17.31 -10.05
N ASP A 135 -12.14 16.65 -10.98
CA ASP A 135 -12.40 15.20 -10.96
C ASP A 135 -12.35 14.67 -12.39
N GLU A 136 -11.28 13.99 -12.76
CA GLU A 136 -11.01 13.53 -14.12
C GLU A 136 -10.63 12.05 -14.16
N VAL A 137 -11.25 11.32 -15.08
CA VAL A 137 -10.85 9.97 -15.44
C VAL A 137 -9.57 10.05 -16.27
N ALA A 138 -8.51 9.31 -15.89
CA ALA A 138 -7.19 9.38 -16.50
C ALA A 138 -6.57 10.80 -16.44
N GLY A 139 -6.75 11.48 -15.31
CA GLY A 139 -6.22 12.83 -15.07
C GLY A 139 -4.69 12.84 -14.94
N ARG A 140 -4.12 14.03 -15.19
CA ARG A 140 -2.72 14.35 -14.92
C ARG A 140 -2.62 15.30 -13.75
N TYR A 141 -1.42 15.44 -13.21
CA TYR A 141 -1.19 16.43 -12.17
C TYR A 141 -1.14 17.83 -12.80
N GLU A 142 -1.96 18.73 -12.30
CA GLU A 142 -1.91 20.15 -12.67
C GLU A 142 -1.63 20.97 -11.41
N THR A 143 -0.61 21.81 -11.47
CA THR A 143 -0.40 22.83 -10.44
C THR A 143 -1.47 23.89 -10.59
N VAL A 144 -2.18 24.16 -9.49
CA VAL A 144 -3.02 25.37 -9.42
C VAL A 144 -2.06 26.55 -9.46
N GLY A 145 -2.07 27.30 -10.57
CA GLY A 145 -1.28 28.51 -10.67
C GLY A 145 -1.65 29.47 -9.54
N GLU A 146 -0.66 29.93 -8.80
CA GLU A 146 -0.81 31.07 -7.92
C GLU A 146 -1.24 32.26 -8.78
N GLN A 147 -2.48 32.69 -8.66
CA GLN A 147 -2.96 33.99 -9.15
C GLN A 147 -2.87 34.99 -8.03
#